data_9ffa90e996e4a22458141c0fd4f7356a
#
_entry.id   9ffa90e996e4a22458141c0fd4f7356a
#
_cell.length_a   1.000
_cell.length_b   1.000
_cell.length_c   1.000
_cell.angle_alpha   90.00
_cell.angle_beta   90.00
_cell.angle_gamma   90.00
#
_symmetry.space_group_name_H-M   'P 1'
#
loop_
_entity.id
_entity.type
_entity.pdbx_description
1 polymer ?
#
loop_
_entity_poly.entity_id
_entity_poly.type
_entity_poly.pdbx_seq_one_letter_code
_entity_poly.pdbx_strand_id
1 'polypeptide(L)'
;DGELTIPKYDFYSYDRWSILEKIQEDMEFAYQWVPEKVDRGKTSKAACGVLLMKICMTLGDFDRALEIGKEIVANHPLMTNRFTANQSKAHTNLMHDLHSVEAKLDMSNTEGLMYVVAYPEVDGSDRIQTMRNGVPFWNGGAIKTPDGQTGTSVNIAADETDPEMDLNKTYGRGIGRARPTNYFQYTIWTDKEKNDLRGPFNHDSWRRMEDLRYNNPSLKGKSEWYGKNFVKNP
;
A
#
# COMPACT_ATOMS: atom_id res chain seq x y z
N ASP A 1 45.63 5.32 31.93
CA ASP A 1 45.25 5.28 30.52
C ASP A 1 44.76 3.86 30.20
N GLY A 2 43.49 3.60 30.40
CA GLY A 2 42.88 2.33 30.05
C GLY A 2 42.58 2.33 28.57
N GLU A 3 43.37 1.61 27.77
CA GLU A 3 43.01 1.25 26.40
C GLU A 3 41.68 0.51 26.44
N LEU A 4 40.65 1.12 25.88
CA LEU A 4 39.41 0.42 25.54
C LEU A 4 39.73 -0.60 24.44
N THR A 5 40.06 -1.84 24.83
CA THR A 5 40.10 -2.96 23.92
C THR A 5 38.69 -3.25 23.42
N ILE A 6 38.36 -2.73 22.23
CA ILE A 6 37.14 -3.13 21.53
C ILE A 6 37.31 -4.62 21.20
N PRO A 7 36.41 -5.50 21.69
CA PRO A 7 36.48 -6.91 21.35
C PRO A 7 36.45 -7.04 19.81
N LYS A 8 37.46 -7.71 19.26
CA LYS A 8 37.48 -8.06 17.86
C LYS A 8 36.48 -9.19 17.67
N TYR A 9 35.32 -8.86 17.12
CA TYR A 9 34.37 -9.89 16.72
C TYR A 9 34.78 -10.38 15.32
N ASP A 10 35.16 -11.62 15.22
CA ASP A 10 35.33 -12.27 13.92
C ASP A 10 33.96 -12.60 13.37
N PHE A 11 33.51 -11.80 12.43
CA PHE A 11 32.28 -12.07 11.70
C PHE A 11 32.63 -12.90 10.46
N TYR A 12 32.11 -14.11 10.42
CA TYR A 12 32.14 -14.92 9.21
C TYR A 12 30.83 -14.61 8.45
N SER A 13 30.96 -14.07 7.25
CA SER A 13 29.82 -13.89 6.36
C SER A 13 29.75 -15.05 5.38
N TYR A 14 28.59 -15.66 5.26
CA TYR A 14 28.31 -16.59 4.18
C TYR A 14 27.99 -15.82 2.90
N ASP A 15 28.22 -16.43 1.74
CA ASP A 15 27.77 -15.86 0.49
C ASP A 15 26.23 -15.91 0.39
N ARG A 16 25.67 -15.06 -0.46
CA ARG A 16 24.21 -14.90 -0.57
C ARG A 16 23.49 -16.18 -1.00
N TRP A 17 24.14 -17.02 -1.78
CA TRP A 17 23.51 -18.22 -2.31
C TRP A 17 23.36 -19.28 -1.23
N SER A 18 24.42 -19.53 -0.45
CA SER A 18 24.36 -20.41 0.71
C SER A 18 23.32 -19.98 1.73
N ILE A 19 23.15 -18.65 1.92
CA ILE A 19 22.10 -18.12 2.78
C ILE A 19 20.70 -18.40 2.18
N LEU A 20 20.52 -18.17 0.88
CA LEU A 20 19.24 -18.40 0.22
C LEU A 20 18.85 -19.89 0.21
N GLU A 21 19.80 -20.79 -0.01
CA GLU A 21 19.57 -22.24 0.09
C GLU A 21 19.11 -22.63 1.50
N LYS A 22 19.74 -22.08 2.52
CA LYS A 22 19.31 -22.33 3.90
C LYS A 22 17.92 -21.76 4.20
N ILE A 23 17.62 -20.57 3.71
CA ILE A 23 16.29 -19.98 3.86
C ILE A 23 15.25 -20.79 3.07
N GLN A 24 15.60 -21.36 1.92
CA GLN A 24 14.71 -22.26 1.17
C GLN A 24 14.32 -23.48 2.02
N GLU A 25 15.29 -24.15 2.65
CA GLU A 25 15.01 -25.29 3.56
C GLU A 25 14.05 -24.89 4.70
N ASP A 26 14.33 -23.75 5.35
CA ASP A 26 13.49 -23.25 6.44
C ASP A 26 12.08 -22.90 5.97
N MET A 27 11.95 -22.36 4.76
CA MET A 27 10.65 -22.01 4.17
C MET A 27 9.89 -23.22 3.64
N GLU A 28 10.57 -24.27 3.15
CA GLU A 28 9.92 -25.56 2.84
C GLU A 28 9.32 -26.17 4.11
N PHE A 29 10.05 -26.15 5.21
CA PHE A 29 9.53 -26.58 6.50
C PHE A 29 8.30 -25.76 6.91
N ALA A 30 8.39 -24.43 6.83
CA ALA A 30 7.26 -23.57 7.15
C ALA A 30 6.04 -23.84 6.25
N TYR A 31 6.25 -24.00 4.95
CA TYR A 31 5.18 -24.28 3.99
C TYR A 31 4.50 -25.63 4.24
N GLN A 32 5.23 -26.61 4.75
CA GLN A 32 4.68 -27.91 5.11
C GLN A 32 3.78 -27.84 6.36
N TRP A 33 4.18 -27.05 7.37
CA TRP A 33 3.59 -27.12 8.71
C TRP A 33 2.66 -25.97 9.09
N VAL A 34 2.77 -24.83 8.43
CA VAL A 34 1.88 -23.69 8.71
C VAL A 34 0.47 -24.00 8.18
N PRO A 35 -0.58 -23.78 8.97
CA PRO A 35 -1.95 -24.06 8.54
C PRO A 35 -2.39 -23.18 7.36
N GLU A 36 -3.20 -23.75 6.47
CA GLU A 36 -3.81 -23.01 5.34
C GLU A 36 -4.76 -21.91 5.86
N LYS A 37 -5.63 -22.27 6.81
CA LYS A 37 -6.59 -21.33 7.40
C LYS A 37 -6.11 -20.86 8.75
N VAL A 38 -5.94 -19.54 8.85
CA VAL A 38 -5.52 -18.85 10.07
C VAL A 38 -6.37 -17.61 10.31
N ASP A 39 -6.40 -17.13 11.54
CA ASP A 39 -7.03 -15.85 11.86
C ASP A 39 -6.29 -14.70 11.14
N ARG A 40 -7.02 -13.63 10.85
CA ARG A 40 -6.42 -12.43 10.26
C ARG A 40 -5.31 -11.88 11.17
N GLY A 41 -4.19 -11.53 10.57
CA GLY A 41 -2.99 -11.09 11.28
C GLY A 41 -1.98 -12.20 11.61
N LYS A 42 -2.35 -13.48 11.38
CA LYS A 42 -1.41 -14.60 11.48
C LYS A 42 -0.86 -14.98 10.11
N THR A 43 0.31 -15.57 10.09
CA THR A 43 0.94 -16.07 8.87
C THR A 43 0.24 -17.34 8.39
N SER A 44 -0.22 -17.36 7.14
CA SER A 44 -0.83 -18.51 6.49
C SER A 44 0.17 -19.36 5.72
N LYS A 45 -0.18 -20.61 5.40
CA LYS A 45 0.58 -21.45 4.48
C LYS A 45 0.81 -20.74 3.14
N ALA A 46 -0.20 -20.11 2.58
CA ALA A 46 -0.09 -19.37 1.33
C ALA A 46 0.90 -18.21 1.40
N ALA A 47 0.98 -17.49 2.51
CA ALA A 47 1.98 -16.44 2.72
C ALA A 47 3.42 -17.01 2.74
N CYS A 48 3.63 -18.14 3.42
CA CYS A 48 4.89 -18.88 3.38
C CYS A 48 5.23 -19.32 1.95
N GLY A 49 4.23 -19.84 1.22
CA GLY A 49 4.40 -20.29 -0.15
C GLY A 49 4.82 -19.18 -1.12
N VAL A 50 4.24 -17.98 -1.00
CA VAL A 50 4.67 -16.83 -1.83
C VAL A 50 6.12 -16.45 -1.58
N LEU A 51 6.57 -16.49 -0.33
CA LEU A 51 7.97 -16.20 -0.01
C LEU A 51 8.88 -17.30 -0.54
N LEU A 52 8.54 -18.57 -0.30
CA LEU A 52 9.26 -19.73 -0.83
C LEU A 52 9.37 -19.69 -2.36
N MET A 53 8.25 -19.40 -3.05
CA MET A 53 8.24 -19.25 -4.51
C MET A 53 9.22 -18.18 -4.99
N LYS A 54 9.32 -17.03 -4.31
CA LYS A 54 10.30 -15.98 -4.64
C LYS A 54 11.74 -16.45 -4.44
N ILE A 55 12.00 -17.22 -3.40
CA ILE A 55 13.32 -17.79 -3.13
C ILE A 55 13.68 -18.80 -4.22
N CYS A 56 12.77 -19.74 -4.54
CA CYS A 56 12.95 -20.71 -5.62
C CYS A 56 13.24 -20.02 -6.96
N MET A 57 12.48 -19.00 -7.32
CA MET A 57 12.75 -18.22 -8.54
C MET A 57 14.12 -17.55 -8.53
N THR A 58 14.57 -17.06 -7.37
CA THR A 58 15.89 -16.43 -7.25
C THR A 58 17.04 -17.45 -7.38
N LEU A 59 16.81 -18.67 -6.90
CA LEU A 59 17.75 -19.79 -7.03
C LEU A 59 17.68 -20.51 -8.38
N GLY A 60 16.71 -20.17 -9.24
CA GLY A 60 16.49 -20.80 -10.54
C GLY A 60 15.67 -22.09 -10.50
N ASP A 61 15.08 -22.44 -9.35
CA ASP A 61 14.17 -23.57 -9.19
C ASP A 61 12.74 -23.18 -9.62
N PHE A 62 12.57 -23.01 -10.92
CA PHE A 62 11.30 -22.56 -11.49
C PHE A 62 10.19 -23.61 -11.43
N ASP A 63 10.55 -24.90 -11.47
CA ASP A 63 9.57 -25.98 -11.38
C ASP A 63 8.92 -26.00 -9.99
N ARG A 64 9.70 -25.88 -8.94
CA ARG A 64 9.18 -25.80 -7.59
C ARG A 64 8.34 -24.52 -7.38
N ALA A 65 8.82 -23.39 -7.89
CA ALA A 65 8.07 -22.14 -7.83
C ALA A 65 6.71 -22.26 -8.53
N LEU A 66 6.64 -22.91 -9.69
CA LEU A 66 5.41 -23.13 -10.45
C LEU A 66 4.43 -24.06 -9.70
N GLU A 67 4.94 -25.13 -9.09
CA GLU A 67 4.12 -26.06 -8.30
C GLU A 67 3.42 -25.34 -7.15
N ILE A 68 4.20 -24.59 -6.34
CA ILE A 68 3.67 -23.79 -5.23
C ILE A 68 2.66 -22.75 -5.72
N GLY A 69 2.98 -22.05 -6.81
CA GLY A 69 2.11 -21.04 -7.38
C GLY A 69 0.77 -21.59 -7.81
N LYS A 70 0.74 -22.77 -8.43
CA LYS A 70 -0.51 -23.46 -8.81
C LYS A 70 -1.37 -23.82 -7.59
N GLU A 71 -0.77 -24.33 -6.53
CA GLU A 71 -1.48 -24.64 -5.29
C GLU A 71 -2.09 -23.39 -4.66
N ILE A 72 -1.32 -22.29 -4.59
CA ILE A 72 -1.80 -21.02 -4.02
C ILE A 72 -2.99 -20.48 -4.84
N VAL A 73 -2.88 -20.43 -6.17
CA VAL A 73 -3.96 -19.91 -7.03
C VAL A 73 -5.22 -20.76 -6.94
N ALA A 74 -5.08 -22.08 -6.77
CA ALA A 74 -6.23 -22.98 -6.62
C ALA A 74 -6.97 -22.74 -5.30
N ASN A 75 -6.25 -22.47 -4.21
CA ASN A 75 -6.81 -22.27 -2.87
C ASN A 75 -7.23 -20.82 -2.61
N HIS A 76 -6.66 -19.87 -3.35
CA HIS A 76 -6.89 -18.43 -3.22
C HIS A 76 -7.32 -17.81 -4.55
N PRO A 77 -8.50 -18.16 -5.06
CA PRO A 77 -9.00 -17.59 -6.30
C PRO A 77 -9.25 -16.09 -6.17
N LEU A 78 -9.11 -15.38 -7.29
CA LEU A 78 -9.43 -13.96 -7.34
C LEU A 78 -10.92 -13.74 -7.06
N MET A 79 -11.22 -12.70 -6.31
CA MET A 79 -12.59 -12.25 -6.07
C MET A 79 -13.18 -11.70 -7.37
N THR A 80 -14.40 -12.12 -7.67
CA THR A 80 -15.13 -11.65 -8.86
C THR A 80 -16.34 -10.78 -8.52
N ASN A 81 -16.80 -10.88 -7.27
CA ASN A 81 -17.97 -10.17 -6.78
C ASN A 81 -17.61 -9.34 -5.55
N ARG A 82 -18.34 -8.25 -5.35
CA ARG A 82 -18.26 -7.47 -4.12
C ARG A 82 -18.66 -8.31 -2.91
N PHE A 83 -18.10 -7.98 -1.74
CA PHE A 83 -18.53 -8.61 -0.50
C PHE A 83 -19.99 -8.29 -0.20
N THR A 84 -20.75 -9.29 0.27
CA THR A 84 -22.15 -9.11 0.65
C THR A 84 -22.30 -8.46 2.02
N ALA A 85 -21.42 -8.80 2.95
CA ALA A 85 -21.24 -8.10 4.22
C ALA A 85 -20.03 -7.16 4.11
N ASN A 86 -19.99 -6.13 4.90
CA ASN A 86 -18.84 -5.22 5.00
C ASN A 86 -18.44 -4.51 3.69
N GLN A 87 -19.38 -4.29 2.78
CA GLN A 87 -19.13 -3.47 1.60
C GLN A 87 -18.82 -2.03 2.01
N SER A 88 -17.86 -1.41 1.34
CA SER A 88 -17.69 0.03 1.44
C SER A 88 -18.97 0.75 0.97
N LYS A 89 -19.52 1.62 1.81
CA LYS A 89 -20.70 2.43 1.46
C LYS A 89 -20.32 3.63 0.60
N ALA A 90 -19.07 4.07 0.67
CA ALA A 90 -18.58 5.25 -0.04
C ALA A 90 -18.20 4.93 -1.49
N HIS A 91 -17.91 3.67 -1.81
CA HIS A 91 -17.39 3.26 -3.10
C HIS A 91 -18.07 2.00 -3.60
N THR A 92 -18.18 1.86 -4.91
CA THR A 92 -19.07 0.88 -5.54
C THR A 92 -18.36 -0.23 -6.30
N ASN A 93 -17.05 -0.39 -6.15
CA ASN A 93 -16.30 -1.41 -6.87
C ASN A 93 -15.57 -2.41 -5.95
N LEU A 94 -15.31 -3.60 -6.48
CA LEU A 94 -14.64 -4.68 -5.78
C LEU A 94 -13.21 -4.30 -5.33
N MET A 95 -12.47 -3.56 -6.15
CA MET A 95 -11.09 -3.18 -5.82
C MET A 95 -11.05 -2.32 -4.56
N HIS A 96 -12.05 -1.47 -4.38
CA HIS A 96 -12.17 -0.67 -3.16
C HIS A 96 -12.53 -1.55 -1.95
N ASP A 97 -13.46 -2.50 -2.11
CA ASP A 97 -13.81 -3.43 -1.04
C ASP A 97 -12.60 -4.24 -0.56
N LEU A 98 -11.78 -4.74 -1.48
CA LEU A 98 -10.56 -5.49 -1.17
C LEU A 98 -9.55 -4.70 -0.31
N HIS A 99 -9.59 -3.37 -0.37
CA HIS A 99 -8.66 -2.48 0.33
C HIS A 99 -9.31 -1.71 1.49
N SER A 100 -10.64 -1.78 1.63
CA SER A 100 -11.34 -1.09 2.72
C SER A 100 -11.05 -1.73 4.08
N VAL A 101 -11.14 -0.92 5.13
CA VAL A 101 -10.92 -1.39 6.50
C VAL A 101 -11.96 -2.45 6.88
N GLU A 102 -13.20 -2.25 6.43
CA GLU A 102 -14.33 -3.09 6.77
C GLU A 102 -14.28 -4.46 6.07
N ALA A 103 -13.90 -4.47 4.80
CA ALA A 103 -14.02 -5.68 3.96
C ALA A 103 -12.72 -6.47 3.84
N LYS A 104 -11.55 -5.84 3.85
CA LYS A 104 -10.28 -6.54 3.64
C LYS A 104 -10.01 -7.65 4.67
N LEU A 105 -10.52 -7.52 5.89
CA LEU A 105 -10.38 -8.51 6.95
C LEU A 105 -11.50 -9.56 6.96
N ASP A 106 -12.51 -9.43 6.08
CA ASP A 106 -13.59 -10.41 5.97
C ASP A 106 -13.00 -11.78 5.60
N MET A 107 -13.46 -12.82 6.29
CA MET A 107 -12.97 -14.18 6.06
C MET A 107 -13.37 -14.74 4.69
N SER A 108 -14.36 -14.15 4.01
CA SER A 108 -14.73 -14.48 2.64
C SER A 108 -13.79 -13.89 1.59
N ASN A 109 -12.86 -12.99 1.96
CA ASN A 109 -11.82 -12.49 1.09
C ASN A 109 -10.81 -13.61 0.79
N THR A 110 -10.91 -14.21 -0.40
CA THR A 110 -10.04 -15.30 -0.83
C THR A 110 -8.70 -14.84 -1.38
N GLU A 111 -8.57 -13.59 -1.84
CA GLU A 111 -7.31 -13.07 -2.40
C GLU A 111 -6.27 -12.76 -1.34
N GLY A 112 -6.70 -12.45 -0.13
CA GLY A 112 -5.80 -12.02 0.92
C GLY A 112 -5.00 -13.16 1.54
N LEU A 113 -3.70 -13.20 1.31
CA LEU A 113 -2.81 -14.26 1.80
C LEU A 113 -2.24 -13.97 3.19
N MET A 114 -1.97 -12.70 3.48
CA MET A 114 -1.45 -12.24 4.77
C MET A 114 -1.91 -10.81 5.03
N TYR A 115 -2.20 -10.53 6.29
CA TYR A 115 -2.64 -9.20 6.72
C TYR A 115 -1.78 -8.71 7.88
N VAL A 116 -1.26 -7.50 7.74
CA VAL A 116 -0.75 -6.74 8.88
C VAL A 116 -1.90 -5.94 9.44
N VAL A 117 -2.36 -6.33 10.62
CA VAL A 117 -3.54 -5.73 11.25
C VAL A 117 -3.08 -4.64 12.21
N ALA A 118 -3.56 -3.42 11.98
CA ALA A 118 -3.34 -2.28 12.86
C ALA A 118 -4.68 -1.87 13.47
N TYR A 119 -4.67 -1.65 14.78
CA TYR A 119 -5.85 -1.18 15.51
C TYR A 119 -5.57 0.21 16.11
N PRO A 120 -6.55 1.12 16.12
CA PRO A 120 -6.48 2.33 16.93
C PRO A 120 -6.21 1.97 18.39
N GLU A 121 -5.50 2.83 19.10
CA GLU A 121 -5.22 2.71 20.55
C GLU A 121 -4.35 1.51 20.96
N VAL A 122 -3.78 0.77 20.01
CA VAL A 122 -2.76 -0.25 20.28
C VAL A 122 -1.38 0.33 19.99
N ASP A 123 -0.54 0.39 21.00
CA ASP A 123 0.81 0.95 20.90
C ASP A 123 1.61 0.29 19.77
N GLY A 124 2.15 1.14 18.88
CA GLY A 124 2.95 0.71 17.73
C GLY A 124 2.16 0.25 16.52
N SER A 125 0.84 0.07 16.61
CA SER A 125 0.01 -0.38 15.49
C SER A 125 -0.42 0.76 14.54
N ASP A 126 -0.32 2.01 14.98
CA ASP A 126 -0.75 3.22 14.23
C ASP A 126 0.31 3.77 13.26
N ARG A 127 1.52 3.20 13.24
CA ARG A 127 2.68 3.76 12.55
C ARG A 127 3.20 2.93 11.38
N ILE A 128 2.34 2.64 10.41
CA ILE A 128 2.77 1.96 9.18
C ILE A 128 3.48 2.97 8.28
N GLN A 129 4.81 3.05 8.41
CA GLN A 129 5.66 4.02 7.68
C GLN A 129 5.63 3.80 6.16
N THR A 130 5.53 2.55 5.72
CA THR A 130 5.62 2.20 4.29
C THR A 130 4.51 2.86 3.47
N MET A 131 3.28 2.83 3.95
CA MET A 131 2.15 3.44 3.24
C MET A 131 2.25 4.97 3.19
N ARG A 132 2.77 5.58 4.25
CA ARG A 132 2.96 7.04 4.33
C ARG A 132 3.98 7.57 3.33
N ASN A 133 4.92 6.75 2.85
CA ASN A 133 5.91 7.15 1.86
C ASN A 133 5.28 7.53 0.52
N GLY A 134 4.22 6.83 0.10
CA GLY A 134 3.52 7.07 -1.16
C GLY A 134 2.48 8.19 -1.13
N VAL A 135 2.07 8.63 0.07
CA VAL A 135 1.10 9.72 0.22
C VAL A 135 1.85 11.06 0.28
N PRO A 136 1.42 12.10 -0.46
CA PRO A 136 2.05 13.42 -0.42
C PRO A 136 2.09 14.03 0.99
N PHE A 137 3.08 14.87 1.22
CA PHE A 137 3.20 15.61 2.47
C PHE A 137 2.37 16.88 2.43
N TRP A 138 1.13 16.82 2.91
CA TRP A 138 0.16 17.91 2.81
C TRP A 138 0.58 19.21 3.52
N ASN A 139 1.40 19.11 4.57
CA ASN A 139 1.78 20.26 5.41
C ASN A 139 3.16 20.84 5.06
N GLY A 140 3.83 20.33 4.05
CA GLY A 140 5.23 20.70 3.76
C GLY A 140 5.42 21.98 2.98
N GLY A 141 4.35 22.61 2.50
CA GLY A 141 4.42 23.80 1.65
C GLY A 141 5.03 23.56 0.26
N ALA A 142 5.30 22.30 -0.10
CA ALA A 142 5.85 21.94 -1.40
C ALA A 142 4.80 22.03 -2.53
N ILE A 143 3.54 21.78 -2.19
CA ILE A 143 2.42 21.90 -3.13
C ILE A 143 1.98 23.36 -3.14
N LYS A 144 2.27 24.05 -4.24
CA LYS A 144 1.96 25.45 -4.41
C LYS A 144 0.79 25.66 -5.36
N THR A 145 0.01 26.68 -5.09
CA THR A 145 -0.96 27.21 -6.05
C THR A 145 -0.22 27.93 -7.19
N PRO A 146 -0.83 28.13 -8.35
CA PRO A 146 -0.21 28.91 -9.45
C PRO A 146 0.22 30.33 -9.07
N ASP A 147 -0.43 30.93 -8.09
CA ASP A 147 -0.07 32.26 -7.54
C ASP A 147 0.99 32.17 -6.42
N GLY A 148 1.64 31.00 -6.24
CA GLY A 148 2.78 30.80 -5.35
C GLY A 148 2.44 30.59 -3.88
N GLN A 149 1.17 30.55 -3.51
CA GLN A 149 0.75 30.32 -2.12
C GLN A 149 0.92 28.86 -1.72
N THR A 150 0.96 28.57 -0.42
CA THR A 150 0.92 27.19 0.08
C THR A 150 -0.46 26.59 -0.16
N GLY A 151 -0.54 25.58 -1.05
CA GLY A 151 -1.80 25.05 -1.56
C GLY A 151 -2.49 24.07 -0.63
N THR A 152 -1.73 23.35 0.21
CA THR A 152 -2.29 22.27 1.04
C THR A 152 -1.98 22.41 2.51
N SER A 153 -2.85 21.80 3.33
CA SER A 153 -2.72 21.70 4.79
C SER A 153 -3.29 20.38 5.28
N VAL A 154 -2.84 19.91 6.43
CA VAL A 154 -3.45 18.80 7.18
C VAL A 154 -4.73 19.20 7.89
N ASN A 155 -4.93 20.51 8.08
CA ASN A 155 -6.15 21.07 8.65
C ASN A 155 -7.03 21.63 7.53
N ILE A 156 -8.32 21.52 7.70
CA ILE A 156 -9.35 22.12 6.82
C ILE A 156 -9.94 23.39 7.45
N ALA A 157 -10.61 24.19 6.67
CA ALA A 157 -11.36 25.34 7.20
C ALA A 157 -12.48 24.87 8.13
N ALA A 158 -12.74 25.60 9.20
CA ALA A 158 -13.72 25.19 10.22
C ALA A 158 -15.17 25.05 9.67
N ASP A 159 -15.47 25.77 8.61
CA ASP A 159 -16.74 25.74 7.89
C ASP A 159 -16.71 24.90 6.61
N GLU A 160 -15.66 24.06 6.40
CA GLU A 160 -15.57 23.16 5.28
C GLU A 160 -16.40 21.90 5.53
N THR A 161 -17.29 21.58 4.59
CA THR A 161 -18.20 20.43 4.68
C THR A 161 -17.92 19.37 3.62
N ASP A 162 -17.11 19.69 2.60
CA ASP A 162 -16.74 18.74 1.56
C ASP A 162 -15.67 17.78 2.07
N PRO A 163 -15.98 16.47 2.20
CA PRO A 163 -15.02 15.48 2.69
C PRO A 163 -13.79 15.33 1.79
N GLU A 164 -13.87 15.66 0.50
CA GLU A 164 -12.74 15.61 -0.42
C GLU A 164 -11.71 16.72 -0.16
N MET A 165 -12.09 17.76 0.57
CA MET A 165 -11.16 18.80 1.02
C MET A 165 -10.31 18.35 2.21
N ASP A 166 -10.71 17.32 2.95
CA ASP A 166 -9.89 16.75 4.02
C ASP A 166 -8.92 15.69 3.48
N LEU A 167 -7.85 16.16 2.84
CA LEU A 167 -6.83 15.29 2.24
C LEU A 167 -6.17 14.37 3.27
N ASN A 168 -6.03 14.83 4.51
CA ASN A 168 -5.39 14.06 5.56
C ASN A 168 -6.28 12.90 6.05
N LYS A 169 -7.59 13.13 6.18
CA LYS A 169 -8.56 12.10 6.55
C LYS A 169 -8.79 11.11 5.42
N THR A 170 -8.90 11.61 4.19
CA THR A 170 -9.23 10.78 3.02
C THR A 170 -8.04 9.92 2.55
N TYR A 171 -6.84 10.48 2.51
CA TYR A 171 -5.65 9.81 1.95
C TYR A 171 -4.59 9.48 3.01
N GLY A 172 -4.78 9.91 4.24
CA GLY A 172 -3.85 9.71 5.34
C GLY A 172 -2.73 10.77 5.40
N ARG A 173 -2.03 10.77 6.52
CA ARG A 173 -0.88 11.66 6.76
C ARG A 173 0.36 11.15 6.03
N GLY A 174 0.63 11.73 4.87
CA GLY A 174 1.80 11.40 4.07
C GLY A 174 3.11 12.02 4.55
N ILE A 175 4.22 11.47 4.08
CA ILE A 175 5.57 12.03 4.21
C ILE A 175 6.22 12.27 2.85
N GLY A 176 5.59 11.85 1.74
CA GLY A 176 5.94 12.26 0.38
C GLY A 176 7.32 11.86 -0.10
N ARG A 177 7.85 10.70 0.34
CA ARG A 177 9.19 10.24 -0.05
C ARG A 177 9.23 9.49 -1.38
N ALA A 178 8.10 8.93 -1.79
CA ALA A 178 7.98 8.18 -3.02
C ALA A 178 6.75 8.65 -3.80
N ARG A 179 6.83 8.65 -5.12
CA ARG A 179 5.70 8.90 -6.00
C ARG A 179 5.80 8.01 -7.24
N PRO A 180 4.68 7.66 -7.86
CA PRO A 180 4.68 7.00 -9.15
C PRO A 180 5.35 7.87 -10.23
N THR A 181 6.01 7.25 -11.19
CA THR A 181 6.57 7.94 -12.35
C THR A 181 5.46 8.48 -13.25
N ASN A 182 5.79 9.45 -14.10
CA ASN A 182 4.84 9.95 -15.12
C ASN A 182 4.41 8.83 -16.07
N TYR A 183 5.31 7.90 -16.40
CA TYR A 183 4.96 6.72 -17.19
C TYR A 183 3.85 5.92 -16.54
N PHE A 184 3.97 5.58 -15.24
CA PHE A 184 2.95 4.84 -14.52
C PHE A 184 1.63 5.60 -14.37
N GLN A 185 1.69 6.91 -14.18
CA GLN A 185 0.48 7.71 -13.96
C GLN A 185 -0.32 7.99 -15.25
N TYR A 186 0.37 8.12 -16.40
CA TYR A 186 -0.25 8.67 -17.61
C TYR A 186 -0.05 7.81 -18.86
N THR A 187 1.05 7.05 -18.97
CA THR A 187 1.44 6.44 -20.24
C THR A 187 1.06 4.97 -20.32
N ILE A 188 1.22 4.23 -19.22
CA ILE A 188 0.99 2.78 -19.20
C ILE A 188 -0.48 2.40 -19.42
N TRP A 189 -1.39 3.29 -19.05
CA TRP A 189 -2.83 3.05 -19.16
C TRP A 189 -3.32 3.42 -20.56
N THR A 190 -3.79 2.44 -21.29
CA THR A 190 -4.36 2.59 -22.63
C THR A 190 -5.86 2.34 -22.62
N ASP A 191 -6.52 2.55 -23.77
CA ASP A 191 -7.94 2.24 -23.92
C ASP A 191 -8.28 0.76 -23.68
N LYS A 192 -7.29 -0.14 -23.76
CA LYS A 192 -7.47 -1.57 -23.47
C LYS A 192 -7.70 -1.85 -21.99
N GLU A 193 -7.18 -1.00 -21.11
CA GLU A 193 -7.28 -1.12 -19.67
C GLU A 193 -8.45 -0.33 -19.06
N LYS A 194 -9.40 0.15 -19.88
CA LYS A 194 -10.58 0.92 -19.39
C LYS A 194 -11.40 0.17 -18.37
N ASN A 195 -11.45 -1.15 -18.45
CA ASN A 195 -12.19 -2.00 -17.52
C ASN A 195 -11.37 -2.44 -16.32
N ASP A 196 -10.10 -2.07 -16.22
CA ASP A 196 -9.29 -2.36 -15.05
C ASP A 196 -9.69 -1.42 -13.90
N LEU A 197 -10.28 -2.00 -12.86
CA LEU A 197 -10.75 -1.25 -11.70
C LEU A 197 -9.61 -0.55 -10.93
N ARG A 198 -8.36 -0.91 -11.17
CA ARG A 198 -7.18 -0.28 -10.57
C ARG A 198 -6.71 0.95 -11.34
N GLY A 199 -7.20 1.14 -12.55
CA GLY A 199 -6.72 2.18 -13.46
C GLY A 199 -7.32 3.55 -13.23
N PRO A 200 -6.74 4.58 -13.88
CA PRO A 200 -7.16 5.97 -13.73
C PRO A 200 -8.52 6.30 -14.37
N PHE A 201 -9.08 5.37 -15.12
CA PHE A 201 -10.44 5.49 -15.67
C PHE A 201 -11.52 5.23 -14.62
N ASN A 202 -11.12 4.72 -13.45
CA ASN A 202 -12.00 4.45 -12.34
C ASN A 202 -11.64 5.36 -11.15
N HIS A 203 -12.34 6.47 -11.02
CA HIS A 203 -12.09 7.47 -9.98
C HIS A 203 -12.31 6.95 -8.55
N ASP A 204 -13.03 5.85 -8.37
CA ASP A 204 -13.20 5.24 -7.04
C ASP A 204 -11.91 4.57 -6.53
N SER A 205 -11.07 4.08 -7.44
CA SER A 205 -9.83 3.35 -7.08
C SER A 205 -8.56 4.15 -7.31
N TRP A 206 -8.61 5.23 -8.08
CA TRP A 206 -7.45 6.00 -8.49
C TRP A 206 -7.70 7.50 -8.40
N ARG A 207 -6.70 8.23 -7.89
CA ARG A 207 -6.62 9.68 -7.93
C ARG A 207 -5.25 10.11 -8.43
N ARG A 208 -5.23 10.98 -9.41
CA ARG A 208 -4.04 11.73 -9.80
C ARG A 208 -3.89 12.97 -8.94
N MET A 209 -2.72 13.60 -8.95
CA MET A 209 -2.56 14.84 -8.20
C MET A 209 -3.52 15.93 -8.68
N GLU A 210 -3.76 16.01 -9.98
CA GLU A 210 -4.72 16.96 -10.58
C GLU A 210 -6.20 16.69 -10.27
N ASP A 211 -6.52 15.54 -9.70
CA ASP A 211 -7.89 15.25 -9.21
C ASP A 211 -8.11 15.78 -7.78
N LEU A 212 -7.04 16.17 -7.11
CA LEU A 212 -7.08 16.69 -5.74
C LEU A 212 -7.27 18.22 -5.74
N ARG A 213 -7.73 18.77 -4.63
CA ARG A 213 -8.02 20.19 -4.53
C ARG A 213 -7.14 20.91 -3.52
N TYR A 214 -6.86 22.18 -3.80
CA TYR A 214 -6.17 23.06 -2.84
C TYR A 214 -7.06 23.31 -1.62
N ASN A 215 -6.62 22.84 -0.47
CA ASN A 215 -7.42 22.81 0.76
C ASN A 215 -6.88 23.68 1.90
N ASN A 216 -5.79 24.41 1.69
CA ASN A 216 -5.23 25.21 2.78
C ASN A 216 -6.20 26.29 3.23
N PRO A 217 -6.61 26.31 4.53
CA PRO A 217 -7.56 27.30 5.05
C PRO A 217 -7.13 28.74 4.84
N SER A 218 -5.81 28.99 4.78
CA SER A 218 -5.28 30.36 4.55
C SER A 218 -5.62 30.95 3.19
N LEU A 219 -6.01 30.09 2.23
CA LEU A 219 -6.44 30.52 0.88
C LEU A 219 -7.90 30.98 0.85
N LYS A 220 -8.72 30.50 1.79
CA LYS A 220 -10.18 30.75 1.76
C LYS A 220 -10.45 32.26 1.87
N GLY A 221 -11.18 32.79 0.91
CA GLY A 221 -11.47 34.23 0.81
C GLY A 221 -10.29 35.12 0.40
N LYS A 222 -9.10 34.57 0.12
CA LYS A 222 -7.89 35.31 -0.26
C LYS A 222 -7.33 34.92 -1.62
N SER A 223 -7.51 33.67 -2.01
CA SER A 223 -7.02 33.14 -3.30
C SER A 223 -8.17 32.49 -4.04
N GLU A 224 -8.21 32.68 -5.34
CA GLU A 224 -9.17 32.00 -6.22
C GLU A 224 -8.95 30.50 -6.31
N TRP A 225 -7.80 30.00 -5.80
CA TRP A 225 -7.41 28.59 -5.90
C TRP A 225 -7.99 27.69 -4.80
N TYR A 226 -8.54 28.25 -3.73
CA TYR A 226 -9.20 27.44 -2.72
C TYR A 226 -10.30 26.58 -3.33
N GLY A 227 -10.26 25.26 -3.11
CA GLY A 227 -11.23 24.30 -3.64
C GLY A 227 -11.08 23.96 -5.13
N LYS A 228 -10.16 24.61 -5.87
CA LYS A 228 -9.86 24.22 -7.25
C LYS A 228 -8.86 23.07 -7.30
N ASN A 229 -8.91 22.31 -8.38
CA ASN A 229 -8.00 21.20 -8.61
C ASN A 229 -6.55 21.66 -8.72
N PHE A 230 -5.62 20.77 -8.33
CA PHE A 230 -4.20 21.05 -8.50
C PHE A 230 -3.86 21.22 -9.97
N VAL A 231 -3.02 22.22 -10.25
CA VAL A 231 -2.48 22.42 -11.58
C VAL A 231 -1.18 21.65 -11.72
N LYS A 232 -1.12 20.80 -12.74
CA LYS A 232 0.10 20.09 -13.10
C LYS A 232 1.11 21.11 -13.60
N ASN A 233 2.26 21.19 -12.93
CA ASN A 233 3.39 21.92 -13.50
C ASN A 233 3.89 21.20 -14.77
N PRO A 234 4.14 21.95 -15.86
CA PRO A 234 4.62 21.39 -17.12
C PRO A 234 5.97 20.68 -16.98
#